data_101656453b6e2c17e26dabc554563be4
#
_entry.id   101656453b6e2c17e26dabc554563be4
#
_cell.length_a   1.000
_cell.length_b   1.000
_cell.length_c   1.000
_cell.angle_alpha   90.00
_cell.angle_beta   90.00
_cell.angle_gamma   90.00
#
_symmetry.space_group_name_H-M   'P 1'
#
loop_
_entity.id
_entity.type
_entity.pdbx_description
1 polymer ?
#
loop_
_entity_poly.entity_id
_entity_poly.type
_entity_poly.pdbx_seq_one_letter_code
_entity_poly.pdbx_strand_id
1 'polypeptide(L)'
;MYDIAIIGCGVIGAAAAYALSRYDNRVVILEAENDVADCTTKANSAILHAGYDPAPGTRMARLNVRGVALAKEICAKLDVSYKQCGSLVLALDEKELPHLQHLFENGTANGVPGMKILSREETLAMEPSLSEKVCGALWAPSAAIVNPWEYALAMTEVAVRNGVELRRSCKVTDAEAIEGGYRLTVPGGTVETRCVINAAGIWADKVHSMVEPANFRIIPTRGEYYLLDKSEGTRVSHVIFQCPNALGKGVLVAPTVHGNLLVGPNAEPVEGNDTSCTSSGLEFVKTTAQRSVPSINF
;
A
#
# COMPACT_ATOMS: atom_id res chain seq x y z
N MET A 1 -5.43 32.30 7.68
CA MET A 1 -6.30 31.14 7.63
C MET A 1 -6.05 30.42 6.31
N TYR A 2 -5.83 29.11 6.32
CA TYR A 2 -5.71 28.26 5.11
C TYR A 2 -7.10 27.84 4.62
N ASP A 3 -7.21 27.47 3.36
CA ASP A 3 -8.44 26.83 2.86
C ASP A 3 -8.47 25.36 3.27
N ILE A 4 -7.32 24.69 3.21
CA ILE A 4 -7.20 23.27 3.55
C ILE A 4 -5.92 23.00 4.32
N ALA A 5 -6.03 22.29 5.45
CA ALA A 5 -4.91 21.70 6.16
C ALA A 5 -4.96 20.16 5.99
N ILE A 6 -3.84 19.57 5.60
CA ILE A 6 -3.66 18.11 5.48
C ILE A 6 -2.81 17.66 6.66
N ILE A 7 -3.33 16.75 7.48
CA ILE A 7 -2.61 16.18 8.62
C ILE A 7 -1.97 14.86 8.20
N GLY A 8 -0.64 14.85 8.12
CA GLY A 8 0.19 13.75 7.67
C GLY A 8 0.59 13.83 6.19
N CYS A 9 1.83 13.50 5.89
CA CYS A 9 2.43 13.48 4.55
C CYS A 9 2.91 12.08 4.14
N GLY A 10 2.16 11.05 4.51
CA GLY A 10 2.24 9.74 3.86
C GLY A 10 1.64 9.81 2.44
N VAL A 11 1.60 8.67 1.73
CA VAL A 11 1.10 8.61 0.33
C VAL A 11 -0.29 9.20 0.14
N ILE A 12 -1.17 9.11 1.14
CA ILE A 12 -2.54 9.67 1.06
C ILE A 12 -2.49 11.20 1.15
N GLY A 13 -1.76 11.76 2.12
CA GLY A 13 -1.61 13.22 2.25
C GLY A 13 -0.87 13.82 1.05
N ALA A 14 0.20 13.16 0.58
CA ALA A 14 0.94 13.56 -0.62
C ALA A 14 0.04 13.58 -1.87
N ALA A 15 -0.78 12.53 -2.07
CA ALA A 15 -1.70 12.47 -3.20
C ALA A 15 -2.81 13.54 -3.12
N ALA A 16 -3.33 13.81 -1.91
CA ALA A 16 -4.30 14.88 -1.70
C ALA A 16 -3.69 16.25 -2.01
N ALA A 17 -2.49 16.53 -1.51
CA ALA A 17 -1.77 17.77 -1.78
C ALA A 17 -1.48 17.95 -3.28
N TYR A 18 -0.99 16.89 -3.94
CA TYR A 18 -0.74 16.88 -5.39
C TYR A 18 -2.01 17.18 -6.19
N ALA A 19 -3.14 16.58 -5.80
CA ALA A 19 -4.41 16.84 -6.48
C ALA A 19 -4.89 18.27 -6.26
N LEU A 20 -4.78 18.79 -5.04
CA LEU A 20 -5.23 20.13 -4.65
C LEU A 20 -4.33 21.25 -5.18
N SER A 21 -3.05 20.98 -5.40
CA SER A 21 -2.09 21.98 -5.91
C SER A 21 -2.38 22.46 -7.34
N ARG A 22 -3.38 21.89 -7.99
CA ARG A 22 -3.87 22.32 -9.32
C ARG A 22 -4.89 23.46 -9.26
N TYR A 23 -5.35 23.79 -8.05
CA TYR A 23 -6.38 24.79 -7.81
C TYR A 23 -5.82 25.96 -7.03
N ASP A 24 -6.43 27.12 -7.15
CA ASP A 24 -6.06 28.32 -6.39
C ASP A 24 -6.59 28.25 -4.95
N ASN A 25 -5.97 27.39 -4.15
CA ASN A 25 -6.26 27.16 -2.74
C ASN A 25 -4.99 27.33 -1.91
N ARG A 26 -5.13 27.95 -0.73
CA ARG A 26 -4.05 27.99 0.26
C ARG A 26 -4.04 26.68 1.05
N VAL A 27 -3.15 25.77 0.69
CA VAL A 27 -3.03 24.44 1.30
C VAL A 27 -1.77 24.37 2.18
N VAL A 28 -1.89 23.78 3.37
CA VAL A 28 -0.75 23.43 4.23
C VAL A 28 -0.77 21.95 4.55
N ILE A 29 0.39 21.32 4.54
CA ILE A 29 0.62 19.96 5.03
C ILE A 29 1.32 20.08 6.40
N LEU A 30 0.78 19.39 7.40
CA LEU A 30 1.34 19.30 8.75
C LEU A 30 1.82 17.88 8.97
N GLU A 31 3.14 17.65 8.85
CA GLU A 31 3.78 16.35 9.02
C GLU A 31 4.45 16.26 10.39
N ALA A 32 4.15 15.19 11.12
CA ALA A 32 4.65 14.99 12.47
C ALA A 32 6.15 14.67 12.50
N GLU A 33 6.62 13.93 11.51
CA GLU A 33 8.00 13.47 11.42
C GLU A 33 8.91 14.55 10.78
N ASN A 34 10.21 14.31 10.80
CA ASN A 34 11.21 15.21 10.21
C ASN A 34 11.30 15.11 8.69
N ASP A 35 10.66 14.10 8.10
CA ASP A 35 10.56 13.93 6.65
C ASP A 35 9.19 13.36 6.25
N VAL A 36 8.88 13.43 4.96
CA VAL A 36 7.65 12.89 4.37
C VAL A 36 7.76 11.39 4.18
N ALA A 37 6.59 10.71 4.15
CA ALA A 37 6.51 9.26 3.91
C ALA A 37 7.25 8.37 4.93
N ASP A 38 7.62 8.88 6.10
CA ASP A 38 8.52 8.23 7.05
C ASP A 38 7.88 7.12 7.91
N CYS A 39 6.62 6.80 7.69
CA CYS A 39 5.90 5.74 8.41
C CYS A 39 5.54 4.57 7.46
N THR A 40 4.29 4.14 7.46
CA THR A 40 3.79 3.00 6.66
C THR A 40 4.08 3.13 5.16
N THR A 41 4.17 4.35 4.63
CA THR A 41 4.43 4.58 3.20
C THR A 41 5.79 4.08 2.76
N LYS A 42 6.85 4.20 3.55
CA LYS A 42 8.18 3.68 3.21
C LYS A 42 8.33 2.17 3.44
N ALA A 43 7.44 1.57 4.26
CA ALA A 43 7.58 0.19 4.74
C ALA A 43 6.30 -0.60 4.48
N ASN A 44 6.16 -1.10 3.25
CA ASN A 44 5.03 -1.92 2.77
C ASN A 44 5.49 -2.82 1.61
N SER A 45 4.56 -3.57 1.02
CA SER A 45 4.87 -4.50 -0.08
C SER A 45 5.16 -3.83 -1.43
N ALA A 46 5.04 -2.52 -1.55
CA ALA A 46 5.29 -1.76 -2.79
C ALA A 46 4.41 -2.17 -3.99
N ILE A 47 3.27 -2.79 -3.75
CA ILE A 47 2.40 -3.38 -4.77
C ILE A 47 1.20 -2.47 -5.06
N LEU A 48 0.95 -2.23 -6.33
CA LEU A 48 -0.28 -1.67 -6.86
C LEU A 48 -1.18 -2.83 -7.29
N HIS A 49 -2.12 -3.18 -6.40
CA HIS A 49 -3.02 -4.33 -6.59
C HIS A 49 -3.99 -4.11 -7.73
N ALA A 50 -4.25 -5.15 -8.53
CA ALA A 50 -5.12 -5.08 -9.71
C ALA A 50 -6.59 -4.75 -9.39
N GLY A 51 -7.12 -5.21 -8.24
CA GLY A 51 -8.49 -4.91 -7.81
C GLY A 51 -9.46 -6.09 -7.78
N TYR A 52 -8.95 -7.32 -7.83
CA TYR A 52 -9.77 -8.54 -7.80
C TYR A 52 -10.21 -8.97 -6.38
N ASP A 53 -9.46 -8.57 -5.34
CA ASP A 53 -9.71 -8.98 -3.94
C ASP A 53 -10.92 -8.26 -3.30
N PRO A 54 -11.11 -6.93 -3.46
CA PRO A 54 -12.22 -6.25 -2.83
C PRO A 54 -13.58 -6.67 -3.39
N ALA A 55 -14.57 -6.81 -2.48
CA ALA A 55 -15.93 -7.15 -2.85
C ALA A 55 -16.53 -6.17 -3.87
N PRO A 56 -17.21 -6.65 -4.93
CA PRO A 56 -17.84 -5.82 -5.95
C PRO A 56 -18.82 -4.79 -5.37
N GLY A 57 -18.90 -3.61 -5.99
CA GLY A 57 -19.78 -2.51 -5.58
C GLY A 57 -19.25 -1.67 -4.42
N THR A 58 -18.15 -2.06 -3.76
CA THR A 58 -17.56 -1.30 -2.66
C THR A 58 -16.72 -0.11 -3.17
N ARG A 59 -16.55 0.90 -2.31
CA ARG A 59 -15.61 2.00 -2.58
C ARG A 59 -14.19 1.49 -2.76
N MET A 60 -13.79 0.47 -2.00
CA MET A 60 -12.47 -0.15 -2.08
C MET A 60 -12.23 -0.73 -3.48
N ALA A 61 -13.17 -1.52 -4.02
CA ALA A 61 -13.06 -2.09 -5.36
C ALA A 61 -12.90 -1.00 -6.43
N ARG A 62 -13.80 -0.02 -6.44
CA ARG A 62 -13.77 1.09 -7.40
C ARG A 62 -12.46 1.89 -7.34
N LEU A 63 -12.02 2.23 -6.12
CA LEU A 63 -10.83 3.05 -5.93
C LEU A 63 -9.54 2.26 -6.20
N ASN A 64 -9.52 0.95 -5.96
CA ASN A 64 -8.36 0.11 -6.27
C ASN A 64 -8.13 0.06 -7.79
N VAL A 65 -9.15 -0.29 -8.59
CA VAL A 65 -9.03 -0.36 -10.05
C VAL A 65 -8.66 1.01 -10.65
N ARG A 66 -9.30 2.09 -10.17
CA ARG A 66 -8.95 3.44 -10.60
C ARG A 66 -7.53 3.82 -10.17
N GLY A 67 -7.13 3.45 -8.95
CA GLY A 67 -5.83 3.78 -8.37
C GLY A 67 -4.66 3.18 -9.14
N VAL A 68 -4.73 1.91 -9.54
CA VAL A 68 -3.67 1.27 -10.31
C VAL A 68 -3.50 1.91 -11.70
N ALA A 69 -4.58 2.31 -12.34
CA ALA A 69 -4.54 3.02 -13.61
C ALA A 69 -3.91 4.42 -13.46
N LEU A 70 -4.35 5.20 -12.45
CA LEU A 70 -3.80 6.53 -12.16
C LEU A 70 -2.33 6.48 -11.75
N ALA A 71 -1.92 5.48 -10.97
CA ALA A 71 -0.53 5.35 -10.54
C ALA A 71 0.42 5.18 -11.72
N LYS A 72 0.04 4.42 -12.75
CA LYS A 72 0.82 4.30 -13.99
C LYS A 72 1.06 5.65 -14.66
N GLU A 73 0.01 6.48 -14.76
CA GLU A 73 0.11 7.81 -15.37
C GLU A 73 0.96 8.77 -14.51
N ILE A 74 0.74 8.76 -13.20
CA ILE A 74 1.45 9.66 -12.26
C ILE A 74 2.92 9.26 -12.20
N CYS A 75 3.26 7.98 -12.09
CA CYS A 75 4.65 7.52 -12.09
C CYS A 75 5.39 7.94 -13.37
N ALA A 76 4.73 7.79 -14.53
CA ALA A 76 5.33 8.23 -15.79
C ALA A 76 5.54 9.74 -15.87
N LYS A 77 4.63 10.56 -15.33
CA LYS A 77 4.74 12.03 -15.29
C LYS A 77 5.78 12.53 -14.31
N LEU A 78 5.98 11.83 -13.21
CA LEU A 78 6.83 12.27 -12.11
C LEU A 78 8.17 11.53 -12.06
N ASP A 79 8.48 10.72 -13.06
CA ASP A 79 9.71 9.90 -13.17
C ASP A 79 9.93 9.01 -11.94
N VAL A 80 8.84 8.39 -11.45
CA VAL A 80 8.87 7.45 -10.32
C VAL A 80 9.10 6.04 -10.83
N SER A 81 9.99 5.31 -10.16
CA SER A 81 10.30 3.92 -10.47
C SER A 81 9.03 3.04 -10.39
N TYR A 82 8.62 2.49 -11.53
CA TYR A 82 7.39 1.71 -11.71
C TYR A 82 7.61 0.55 -12.68
N LYS A 83 7.05 -0.63 -12.36
CA LYS A 83 7.07 -1.79 -13.25
C LYS A 83 5.73 -2.50 -13.22
N GLN A 84 5.03 -2.56 -14.35
CA GLN A 84 3.83 -3.39 -14.51
C GLN A 84 4.27 -4.83 -14.77
N CYS A 85 4.42 -5.60 -13.71
CA CYS A 85 4.86 -6.99 -13.77
C CYS A 85 3.71 -8.00 -13.67
N GLY A 86 2.50 -7.53 -13.33
CA GLY A 86 1.38 -8.44 -13.06
C GLY A 86 1.50 -9.20 -11.73
N SER A 87 0.47 -9.96 -11.40
CA SER A 87 0.45 -10.81 -10.22
C SER A 87 -0.19 -12.15 -10.47
N LEU A 88 0.28 -13.17 -9.75
CA LEU A 88 -0.28 -14.50 -9.69
C LEU A 88 -0.78 -14.79 -8.28
N VAL A 89 -2.04 -15.24 -8.14
CA VAL A 89 -2.52 -15.85 -6.89
C VAL A 89 -2.49 -17.35 -7.09
N LEU A 90 -1.66 -18.04 -6.33
CA LEU A 90 -1.42 -19.49 -6.49
C LEU A 90 -2.40 -20.32 -5.68
N ALA A 91 -2.97 -21.36 -6.28
CA ALA A 91 -3.53 -22.50 -5.59
C ALA A 91 -2.46 -23.58 -5.44
N LEU A 92 -2.14 -23.97 -4.20
CA LEU A 92 -1.17 -24.99 -3.85
C LEU A 92 -1.86 -26.33 -3.45
N ASP A 93 -3.18 -26.34 -3.42
CA ASP A 93 -4.05 -27.51 -3.22
C ASP A 93 -5.27 -27.35 -4.13
N GLU A 94 -5.80 -28.44 -4.66
CA GLU A 94 -7.01 -28.43 -5.51
C GLU A 94 -8.22 -27.80 -4.81
N LYS A 95 -8.29 -27.89 -3.48
CA LYS A 95 -9.34 -27.26 -2.68
C LYS A 95 -9.32 -25.72 -2.72
N GLU A 96 -8.20 -25.13 -3.15
CA GLU A 96 -8.03 -23.70 -3.30
C GLU A 96 -8.49 -23.18 -4.68
N LEU A 97 -8.68 -24.04 -5.68
CA LEU A 97 -9.13 -23.66 -7.03
C LEU A 97 -10.47 -22.91 -7.05
N PRO A 98 -11.49 -23.28 -6.26
CA PRO A 98 -12.72 -22.48 -6.18
C PRO A 98 -12.51 -21.06 -5.69
N HIS A 99 -11.48 -20.80 -4.85
CA HIS A 99 -11.12 -19.45 -4.43
C HIS A 99 -10.56 -18.62 -5.57
N LEU A 100 -9.74 -19.19 -6.46
CA LEU A 100 -9.27 -18.50 -7.66
C LEU A 100 -10.44 -18.07 -8.55
N GLN A 101 -11.42 -18.95 -8.72
CA GLN A 101 -12.63 -18.67 -9.50
C GLN A 101 -13.42 -17.52 -8.88
N HIS A 102 -13.60 -17.51 -7.56
CA HIS A 102 -14.26 -16.43 -6.84
C HIS A 102 -13.54 -15.08 -7.03
N LEU A 103 -12.20 -15.05 -6.92
CA LEU A 103 -11.42 -13.84 -7.18
C LEU A 103 -11.52 -13.38 -8.63
N PHE A 104 -11.56 -14.31 -9.59
CA PHE A 104 -11.76 -14.00 -10.99
C PHE A 104 -13.13 -13.34 -11.25
N GLU A 105 -14.18 -13.86 -10.64
CA GLU A 105 -15.54 -13.29 -10.74
C GLU A 105 -15.61 -11.91 -10.12
N ASN A 106 -15.05 -11.73 -8.92
CA ASN A 106 -14.95 -10.42 -8.26
C ASN A 106 -14.21 -9.40 -9.13
N GLY A 107 -13.04 -9.77 -9.62
CA GLY A 107 -12.24 -8.87 -10.43
C GLY A 107 -12.90 -8.54 -11.76
N THR A 108 -13.62 -9.48 -12.38
CA THR A 108 -14.43 -9.24 -13.59
C THR A 108 -15.54 -8.22 -13.30
N ALA A 109 -16.27 -8.39 -12.20
CA ALA A 109 -17.30 -7.46 -11.76
C ALA A 109 -16.73 -6.07 -11.40
N ASN A 110 -15.50 -6.00 -10.89
CA ASN A 110 -14.80 -4.77 -10.58
C ASN A 110 -14.18 -4.08 -11.81
N GLY A 111 -14.18 -4.73 -12.98
CA GLY A 111 -13.62 -4.20 -14.22
C GLY A 111 -12.10 -4.33 -14.33
N VAL A 112 -11.49 -5.30 -13.64
CA VAL A 112 -10.03 -5.59 -13.76
C VAL A 112 -9.75 -6.16 -15.15
N PRO A 113 -8.87 -5.53 -15.95
CA PRO A 113 -8.67 -5.96 -17.33
C PRO A 113 -7.75 -7.18 -17.44
N GLY A 114 -8.04 -8.07 -18.40
CA GLY A 114 -7.14 -9.09 -18.89
C GLY A 114 -6.82 -10.24 -17.94
N MET A 115 -7.60 -10.43 -16.87
CA MET A 115 -7.44 -11.55 -15.95
C MET A 115 -7.69 -12.90 -16.62
N LYS A 116 -7.00 -13.94 -16.15
CA LYS A 116 -7.18 -15.32 -16.59
C LYS A 116 -6.96 -16.28 -15.42
N ILE A 117 -7.69 -17.40 -15.43
CA ILE A 117 -7.33 -18.57 -14.65
C ILE A 117 -6.35 -19.38 -15.50
N LEU A 118 -5.19 -19.64 -14.96
CA LEU A 118 -4.13 -20.44 -15.61
C LEU A 118 -4.14 -21.86 -15.09
N SER A 119 -3.86 -22.82 -15.96
CA SER A 119 -3.57 -24.20 -15.59
C SER A 119 -2.24 -24.28 -14.82
N ARG A 120 -1.96 -25.45 -14.25
CA ARG A 120 -0.66 -25.76 -13.64
C ARG A 120 0.49 -25.53 -14.62
N GLU A 121 0.36 -26.07 -15.83
CA GLU A 121 1.37 -26.02 -16.89
C GLU A 121 1.66 -24.58 -17.32
N GLU A 122 0.59 -23.81 -17.55
CA GLU A 122 0.71 -22.38 -17.91
C GLU A 122 1.37 -21.57 -16.78
N THR A 123 1.01 -21.87 -15.53
CA THR A 123 1.57 -21.18 -14.35
C THR A 123 3.07 -21.46 -14.20
N LEU A 124 3.49 -22.73 -14.31
CA LEU A 124 4.89 -23.13 -14.21
C LEU A 124 5.72 -22.68 -15.42
N ALA A 125 5.10 -22.58 -16.61
CA ALA A 125 5.76 -22.01 -17.78
C ALA A 125 6.02 -20.50 -17.61
N MET A 126 5.11 -19.78 -16.94
CA MET A 126 5.24 -18.35 -16.66
C MET A 126 6.27 -18.08 -15.56
N GLU A 127 6.31 -18.91 -14.51
CA GLU A 127 7.22 -18.79 -13.36
C GLU A 127 7.85 -20.15 -13.01
N PRO A 128 8.97 -20.51 -13.63
CA PRO A 128 9.60 -21.82 -13.44
C PRO A 128 10.16 -22.10 -12.04
N SER A 129 10.35 -21.03 -11.23
CA SER A 129 10.84 -21.15 -9.85
C SER A 129 9.77 -21.53 -8.83
N LEU A 130 8.51 -21.61 -9.26
CA LEU A 130 7.41 -21.99 -8.38
C LEU A 130 7.48 -23.45 -7.94
N SER A 131 6.84 -23.73 -6.81
CA SER A 131 6.68 -25.08 -6.29
C SER A 131 5.92 -25.96 -7.27
N GLU A 132 6.36 -27.20 -7.42
CA GLU A 132 5.67 -28.24 -8.18
C GLU A 132 4.26 -28.59 -7.63
N LYS A 133 3.94 -28.12 -6.41
CA LYS A 133 2.61 -28.29 -5.80
C LYS A 133 1.56 -27.34 -6.35
N VAL A 134 1.94 -26.39 -7.20
CA VAL A 134 0.99 -25.46 -7.84
C VAL A 134 -0.03 -26.26 -8.65
N CYS A 135 -1.32 -26.01 -8.38
CA CYS A 135 -2.46 -26.59 -9.08
C CYS A 135 -3.01 -25.66 -10.17
N GLY A 136 -2.78 -24.37 -10.05
CA GLY A 136 -3.19 -23.32 -10.97
C GLY A 136 -3.01 -21.95 -10.37
N ALA A 137 -3.31 -20.89 -11.11
CA ALA A 137 -3.20 -19.53 -10.64
C ALA A 137 -4.25 -18.59 -11.25
N LEU A 138 -4.59 -17.52 -10.52
CA LEU A 138 -5.23 -16.34 -11.09
C LEU A 138 -4.15 -15.37 -11.56
N TRP A 139 -4.10 -15.10 -12.85
CA TRP A 139 -3.26 -14.08 -13.47
C TRP A 139 -3.97 -12.74 -13.55
N ALA A 140 -3.36 -11.67 -13.06
CA ALA A 140 -3.84 -10.30 -13.17
C ALA A 140 -2.75 -9.37 -13.74
N PRO A 141 -2.76 -9.09 -15.06
CA PRO A 141 -1.68 -8.38 -15.75
C PRO A 141 -1.58 -6.89 -15.40
N SER A 142 -2.62 -6.29 -14.82
CA SER A 142 -2.64 -4.88 -14.47
C SER A 142 -1.95 -4.56 -13.14
N ALA A 143 -1.64 -5.57 -12.31
CA ALA A 143 -0.87 -5.37 -11.10
C ALA A 143 0.54 -4.87 -11.42
N ALA A 144 1.08 -4.05 -10.53
CA ALA A 144 2.40 -3.43 -10.71
C ALA A 144 3.14 -3.31 -9.38
N ILE A 145 4.42 -2.98 -9.46
CA ILE A 145 5.24 -2.58 -8.33
C ILE A 145 5.77 -1.16 -8.54
N VAL A 146 5.99 -0.47 -7.45
CA VAL A 146 6.43 0.93 -7.43
C VAL A 146 7.43 1.15 -6.31
N ASN A 147 8.27 2.20 -6.37
CA ASN A 147 8.89 2.68 -5.16
C ASN A 147 7.89 3.58 -4.41
N PRO A 148 7.31 3.13 -3.29
CA PRO A 148 6.23 3.87 -2.62
C PRO A 148 6.72 5.15 -1.95
N TRP A 149 7.99 5.19 -1.53
CA TRP A 149 8.62 6.37 -0.96
C TRP A 149 8.82 7.44 -2.03
N GLU A 150 9.46 7.10 -3.17
CA GLU A 150 9.62 8.01 -4.31
C GLU A 150 8.26 8.54 -4.80
N TYR A 151 7.24 7.67 -4.83
CA TYR A 151 5.90 8.03 -5.28
C TYR A 151 5.26 9.12 -4.40
N ALA A 152 5.37 9.00 -3.08
CA ALA A 152 4.88 10.02 -2.15
C ALA A 152 5.72 11.30 -2.22
N LEU A 153 7.05 11.17 -2.26
CA LEU A 153 7.98 12.29 -2.33
C LEU A 153 7.76 13.13 -3.58
N ALA A 154 7.70 12.49 -4.76
CA ALA A 154 7.50 13.20 -6.03
C ALA A 154 6.17 13.95 -6.08
N MET A 155 5.09 13.37 -5.57
CA MET A 155 3.80 14.07 -5.45
C MET A 155 3.88 15.26 -4.50
N THR A 156 4.58 15.12 -3.38
CA THR A 156 4.77 16.20 -2.40
C THR A 156 5.61 17.34 -2.98
N GLU A 157 6.71 17.01 -3.67
CA GLU A 157 7.56 18.04 -4.32
C GLU A 157 6.81 18.85 -5.34
N VAL A 158 5.99 18.23 -6.18
CA VAL A 158 5.15 18.95 -7.15
C VAL A 158 4.13 19.83 -6.43
N ALA A 159 3.51 19.34 -5.35
CA ALA A 159 2.57 20.12 -4.57
C ALA A 159 3.24 21.38 -3.98
N VAL A 160 4.44 21.23 -3.41
CA VAL A 160 5.22 22.35 -2.85
C VAL A 160 5.63 23.34 -3.94
N ARG A 161 6.11 22.88 -5.09
CA ARG A 161 6.43 23.74 -6.24
C ARG A 161 5.23 24.55 -6.74
N ASN A 162 4.03 23.99 -6.58
CA ASN A 162 2.76 24.65 -6.93
C ASN A 162 2.19 25.52 -5.79
N GLY A 163 2.95 25.76 -4.70
CA GLY A 163 2.59 26.69 -3.64
C GLY A 163 1.94 26.06 -2.40
N VAL A 164 1.85 24.73 -2.29
CA VAL A 164 1.45 24.06 -1.05
C VAL A 164 2.56 24.24 0.00
N GLU A 165 2.21 24.71 1.19
CA GLU A 165 3.14 24.85 2.30
C GLU A 165 3.33 23.48 2.98
N LEU A 166 4.58 23.06 3.20
CA LEU A 166 4.92 21.87 3.96
C LEU A 166 5.62 22.24 5.27
N ARG A 167 5.05 21.81 6.38
CA ARG A 167 5.65 21.92 7.72
C ARG A 167 5.97 20.53 8.24
N ARG A 168 7.25 20.22 8.35
CA ARG A 168 7.76 18.98 8.97
C ARG A 168 8.05 19.21 10.45
N SER A 169 8.18 18.14 11.23
CA SER A 169 8.30 18.19 12.69
C SER A 169 7.17 19.06 13.31
N CYS A 170 5.99 18.96 12.73
CA CYS A 170 4.83 19.79 13.00
C CYS A 170 3.61 18.93 13.36
N LYS A 171 3.76 18.14 14.44
CA LYS A 171 2.70 17.24 14.93
C LYS A 171 1.49 18.04 15.40
N VAL A 172 0.32 17.75 14.85
CA VAL A 172 -0.95 18.25 15.39
C VAL A 172 -1.25 17.50 16.69
N THR A 173 -1.41 18.25 17.77
CA THR A 173 -1.65 17.70 19.11
C THR A 173 -3.07 17.89 19.60
N ASP A 174 -3.80 18.84 19.00
CA ASP A 174 -5.19 19.12 19.30
C ASP A 174 -5.87 19.81 18.11
N ALA A 175 -7.19 19.71 18.02
CA ALA A 175 -8.01 20.36 17.01
C ALA A 175 -9.36 20.78 17.61
N GLU A 176 -9.72 22.03 17.42
CA GLU A 176 -11.04 22.55 17.86
C GLU A 176 -11.81 23.13 16.68
N ALA A 177 -13.12 22.91 16.68
CA ALA A 177 -14.01 23.58 15.73
C ALA A 177 -14.18 25.06 16.15
N ILE A 178 -13.97 25.96 15.19
CA ILE A 178 -14.17 27.41 15.35
C ILE A 178 -15.17 27.94 14.32
N GLU A 179 -15.56 29.17 14.42
CA GLU A 179 -16.42 29.79 13.39
C GLU A 179 -15.72 29.76 12.02
N GLY A 180 -16.34 29.10 11.06
CA GLY A 180 -15.86 28.98 9.69
C GLY A 180 -14.72 27.98 9.46
N GLY A 181 -14.41 27.10 10.43
CA GLY A 181 -13.37 26.08 10.23
C GLY A 181 -12.84 25.43 11.50
N TYR A 182 -11.53 25.25 11.53
CA TYR A 182 -10.82 24.55 12.59
C TYR A 182 -9.56 25.30 12.99
N ARG A 183 -9.22 25.22 14.29
CA ARG A 183 -7.93 25.62 14.83
C ARG A 183 -7.16 24.37 15.26
N LEU A 184 -5.99 24.17 14.68
CA LEU A 184 -5.09 23.05 14.94
C LEU A 184 -3.94 23.52 15.83
N THR A 185 -3.70 22.85 16.95
CA THR A 185 -2.55 23.11 17.82
C THR A 185 -1.34 22.35 17.31
N VAL A 186 -0.25 23.09 17.10
CA VAL A 186 1.03 22.58 16.58
C VAL A 186 2.20 23.12 17.42
N PRO A 187 3.41 22.57 17.32
CA PRO A 187 4.58 23.14 17.97
C PRO A 187 4.77 24.61 17.62
N GLY A 188 4.86 25.45 18.65
CA GLY A 188 5.08 26.90 18.50
C GLY A 188 3.84 27.73 18.20
N GLY A 189 2.62 27.14 18.21
CA GLY A 189 1.41 27.93 18.02
C GLY A 189 0.21 27.18 17.46
N THR A 190 -0.57 27.85 16.63
CA THR A 190 -1.78 27.29 16.02
C THR A 190 -1.83 27.52 14.52
N VAL A 191 -2.58 26.67 13.82
CA VAL A 191 -2.91 26.80 12.39
C VAL A 191 -4.42 26.85 12.23
N GLU A 192 -4.94 27.89 11.61
CA GLU A 192 -6.37 28.00 11.31
C GLU A 192 -6.64 27.65 9.84
N THR A 193 -7.67 26.83 9.61
CA THR A 193 -8.06 26.33 8.30
C THR A 193 -9.58 26.17 8.18
N ARG A 194 -10.11 26.30 6.97
CA ARG A 194 -11.53 26.04 6.70
C ARG A 194 -11.88 24.56 6.69
N CYS A 195 -10.98 23.74 6.13
CA CYS A 195 -11.15 22.29 6.02
C CYS A 195 -9.93 21.55 6.53
N VAL A 196 -10.14 20.35 7.08
CA VAL A 196 -9.08 19.43 7.47
C VAL A 196 -9.21 18.14 6.65
N ILE A 197 -8.11 17.69 6.06
CA ILE A 197 -7.96 16.35 5.52
C ILE A 197 -7.14 15.54 6.51
N ASN A 198 -7.78 14.57 7.16
CA ASN A 198 -7.11 13.65 8.07
C ASN A 198 -6.46 12.52 7.27
N ALA A 199 -5.14 12.61 7.08
CA ALA A 199 -4.29 11.60 6.43
C ALA A 199 -3.24 11.04 7.40
N ALA A 200 -3.54 11.01 8.70
CA ALA A 200 -2.63 10.67 9.79
C ALA A 200 -2.34 9.16 9.95
N GLY A 201 -2.61 8.35 8.93
CA GLY A 201 -2.26 6.92 8.92
C GLY A 201 -2.85 6.17 10.11
N ILE A 202 -2.02 5.46 10.88
CA ILE A 202 -2.44 4.67 12.03
C ILE A 202 -2.95 5.51 13.22
N TRP A 203 -2.82 6.84 13.16
CA TRP A 203 -3.34 7.78 14.17
C TRP A 203 -4.60 8.51 13.71
N ALA A 204 -5.19 8.14 12.57
CA ALA A 204 -6.33 8.88 12.02
C ALA A 204 -7.57 8.84 12.91
N ASP A 205 -7.80 7.77 13.66
CA ASP A 205 -8.85 7.69 14.68
C ASP A 205 -8.64 8.68 15.84
N LYS A 206 -7.39 8.85 16.29
CA LYS A 206 -7.02 9.80 17.33
C LYS A 206 -7.18 11.25 16.87
N VAL A 207 -6.74 11.55 15.63
CA VAL A 207 -6.96 12.89 15.04
C VAL A 207 -8.44 13.19 14.88
N HIS A 208 -9.24 12.22 14.44
CA HIS A 208 -10.69 12.38 14.36
C HIS A 208 -11.32 12.67 15.73
N SER A 209 -10.84 11.98 16.77
CA SER A 209 -11.36 12.14 18.15
C SER A 209 -11.05 13.50 18.77
N MET A 210 -10.19 14.33 18.18
CA MET A 210 -9.94 15.70 18.65
C MET A 210 -11.14 16.64 18.41
N VAL A 211 -11.96 16.36 17.39
CA VAL A 211 -13.11 17.21 17.02
C VAL A 211 -14.46 16.52 17.25
N GLU A 212 -14.54 15.20 17.08
CA GLU A 212 -15.76 14.42 17.27
C GLU A 212 -15.42 13.05 17.85
N PRO A 213 -16.28 12.46 18.68
CA PRO A 213 -16.09 11.08 19.15
C PRO A 213 -15.96 10.13 17.97
N ALA A 214 -14.83 9.42 17.86
CA ALA A 214 -14.61 8.47 16.78
C ALA A 214 -15.57 7.27 16.92
N ASN A 215 -16.26 6.96 15.83
CA ASN A 215 -17.09 5.77 15.68
C ASN A 215 -16.31 4.59 15.04
N PHE A 216 -15.01 4.72 14.92
CA PHE A 216 -14.08 3.69 14.41
C PHE A 216 -12.78 3.71 15.21
N ARG A 217 -12.08 2.59 15.19
CA ARG A 217 -10.76 2.43 15.80
C ARG A 217 -9.81 1.79 14.80
N ILE A 218 -8.59 2.28 14.73
CA ILE A 218 -7.53 1.65 13.96
C ILE A 218 -6.79 0.67 14.87
N ILE A 219 -6.68 -0.58 14.43
CA ILE A 219 -5.90 -1.62 15.09
C ILE A 219 -4.62 -1.79 14.28
N PRO A 220 -3.47 -1.30 14.79
CA PRO A 220 -2.21 -1.46 14.09
C PRO A 220 -1.85 -2.93 13.95
N THR A 221 -1.43 -3.30 12.74
CA THR A 221 -0.96 -4.65 12.42
C THR A 221 0.42 -4.54 11.81
N ARG A 222 1.38 -5.21 12.43
CA ARG A 222 2.77 -5.28 11.97
C ARG A 222 2.91 -6.35 10.90
N GLY A 223 3.61 -6.02 9.81
CA GLY A 223 4.06 -6.96 8.80
C GLY A 223 5.57 -7.00 8.75
N GLU A 224 6.15 -8.17 8.94
CA GLU A 224 7.59 -8.38 8.92
C GLU A 224 8.03 -8.92 7.57
N TYR A 225 9.16 -8.42 7.03
CA TYR A 225 9.63 -8.74 5.69
C TYR A 225 11.12 -9.09 5.69
N TYR A 226 11.50 -9.92 4.72
CA TYR A 226 12.85 -9.96 4.20
C TYR A 226 12.95 -9.10 2.93
N LEU A 227 13.95 -8.26 2.86
CA LEU A 227 14.42 -7.65 1.63
C LEU A 227 15.74 -8.32 1.27
N LEU A 228 15.69 -9.25 0.32
CA LEU A 228 16.85 -10.04 -0.09
C LEU A 228 17.69 -9.30 -1.12
N ASP A 229 18.93 -9.71 -1.27
CA ASP A 229 19.90 -9.13 -2.19
C ASP A 229 19.44 -9.28 -3.66
N LYS A 230 20.05 -8.50 -4.55
CA LYS A 230 19.78 -8.52 -5.99
C LYS A 230 20.12 -9.87 -6.65
N SER A 231 20.98 -10.69 -6.06
CA SER A 231 21.23 -12.06 -6.50
C SER A 231 19.98 -12.95 -6.45
N GLU A 232 19.02 -12.64 -5.56
CA GLU A 232 17.71 -13.28 -5.50
C GLU A 232 16.64 -12.55 -6.32
N GLY A 233 16.90 -11.35 -6.80
CA GLY A 233 15.93 -10.45 -7.44
C GLY A 233 15.30 -10.96 -8.74
N THR A 234 15.93 -11.94 -9.39
CA THR A 234 15.40 -12.60 -10.60
C THR A 234 14.70 -13.91 -10.31
N ARG A 235 14.49 -14.24 -9.05
CA ARG A 235 13.88 -15.51 -8.62
C ARG A 235 12.45 -15.64 -9.11
N VAL A 236 11.71 -14.54 -9.15
CA VAL A 236 10.39 -14.43 -9.79
C VAL A 236 10.31 -13.16 -10.62
N SER A 237 9.49 -13.17 -11.66
CA SER A 237 9.26 -12.02 -12.56
C SER A 237 8.00 -11.25 -12.23
N HIS A 238 7.06 -11.89 -11.56
CA HIS A 238 5.73 -11.38 -11.20
C HIS A 238 5.55 -11.35 -9.67
N VAL A 239 4.55 -10.63 -9.21
CA VAL A 239 4.16 -10.69 -7.78
C VAL A 239 3.43 -12.00 -7.53
N ILE A 240 3.92 -12.78 -6.59
CA ILE A 240 3.37 -14.10 -6.23
C ILE A 240 2.61 -13.97 -4.92
N PHE A 241 1.31 -14.26 -4.95
CA PHE A 241 0.46 -14.41 -3.77
C PHE A 241 0.08 -15.87 -3.56
N GLN A 242 -0.24 -16.23 -2.34
CA GLN A 242 -0.88 -17.51 -1.99
C GLN A 242 -2.38 -17.29 -1.78
N CYS A 243 -3.20 -18.30 -2.04
CA CYS A 243 -4.57 -18.30 -1.56
C CYS A 243 -4.59 -18.19 -0.03
N PRO A 244 -5.51 -17.40 0.56
CA PRO A 244 -5.72 -17.38 1.99
C PRO A 244 -6.02 -18.79 2.51
N ASN A 245 -5.47 -19.14 3.66
CA ASN A 245 -5.72 -20.41 4.33
C ASN A 245 -6.09 -20.17 5.81
N ALA A 246 -6.25 -21.24 6.58
CA ALA A 246 -6.57 -21.16 8.01
C ALA A 246 -5.55 -20.35 8.84
N LEU A 247 -4.32 -20.15 8.32
CA LEU A 247 -3.26 -19.36 8.95
C LEU A 247 -3.28 -17.88 8.51
N GLY A 248 -4.24 -17.45 7.67
CA GLY A 248 -4.43 -16.08 7.21
C GLY A 248 -4.10 -15.85 5.73
N LYS A 249 -3.91 -14.60 5.34
CA LYS A 249 -3.41 -14.22 4.00
C LYS A 249 -1.96 -14.69 3.91
N GLY A 250 -1.64 -15.55 2.98
CA GLY A 250 -0.30 -16.10 2.79
C GLY A 250 0.79 -15.02 2.62
N VAL A 251 2.03 -15.45 2.71
CA VAL A 251 3.21 -14.60 2.46
C VAL A 251 3.39 -14.42 0.96
N LEU A 252 3.60 -13.19 0.52
CA LEU A 252 3.91 -12.89 -0.88
C LEU A 252 5.42 -12.94 -1.16
N VAL A 253 5.76 -13.16 -2.42
CA VAL A 253 7.11 -13.03 -2.98
C VAL A 253 7.02 -12.08 -4.16
N ALA A 254 7.77 -10.98 -4.14
CA ALA A 254 7.67 -9.96 -5.17
C ALA A 254 9.05 -9.43 -5.58
N PRO A 255 9.30 -9.23 -6.89
CA PRO A 255 10.44 -8.44 -7.32
C PRO A 255 10.26 -7.00 -6.85
N THR A 256 11.33 -6.25 -6.74
CA THR A 256 11.28 -4.80 -6.52
C THR A 256 11.69 -4.03 -7.78
N VAL A 257 11.34 -2.75 -7.87
CA VAL A 257 11.76 -1.90 -8.98
C VAL A 257 13.27 -1.68 -9.03
N HIS A 258 13.98 -1.96 -7.94
CA HIS A 258 15.43 -1.83 -7.83
C HIS A 258 16.19 -3.15 -7.98
N GLY A 259 15.49 -4.26 -8.26
CA GLY A 259 16.09 -5.55 -8.54
C GLY A 259 16.36 -6.43 -7.32
N ASN A 260 15.84 -6.09 -6.15
CA ASN A 260 15.82 -6.93 -4.96
C ASN A 260 14.60 -7.88 -4.98
N LEU A 261 14.57 -8.86 -4.08
CA LEU A 261 13.41 -9.69 -3.82
C LEU A 261 12.83 -9.34 -2.46
N LEU A 262 11.54 -9.01 -2.42
CA LEU A 262 10.80 -8.74 -1.19
C LEU A 262 9.95 -9.97 -0.84
N VAL A 263 10.06 -10.43 0.40
CA VAL A 263 9.35 -11.60 0.92
C VAL A 263 8.67 -11.27 2.23
N GLY A 264 7.38 -11.46 2.31
CA GLY A 264 6.53 -11.09 3.45
C GLY A 264 5.16 -10.59 2.99
N PRO A 265 4.36 -10.02 3.89
CA PRO A 265 4.54 -10.00 5.33
C PRO A 265 3.91 -11.21 6.05
N ASN A 266 4.20 -11.33 7.35
CA ASN A 266 3.24 -11.88 8.29
C ASN A 266 2.20 -10.80 8.67
N ALA A 267 1.31 -11.07 9.63
CA ALA A 267 0.31 -10.12 10.08
C ALA A 267 0.06 -10.32 11.58
N GLU A 268 0.67 -9.47 12.39
CA GLU A 268 0.55 -9.54 13.85
C GLU A 268 -0.06 -8.24 14.39
N PRO A 269 -1.20 -8.29 15.09
CA PRO A 269 -1.70 -7.13 15.82
C PRO A 269 -0.66 -6.67 16.86
N VAL A 270 -0.42 -5.37 16.92
CA VAL A 270 0.54 -4.78 17.87
C VAL A 270 -0.10 -3.61 18.62
N GLU A 271 0.45 -3.32 19.79
CA GLU A 271 0.09 -2.11 20.53
C GLU A 271 0.96 -0.94 20.05
N GLY A 272 0.33 0.21 19.83
CA GLY A 272 1.03 1.44 19.43
C GLY A 272 1.67 1.36 18.05
N ASN A 273 2.94 1.70 17.95
CA ASN A 273 3.71 1.75 16.70
C ASN A 273 4.97 0.88 16.82
N ASP A 274 4.80 -0.39 17.21
CA ASP A 274 5.91 -1.33 17.25
C ASP A 274 6.24 -1.81 15.83
N THR A 275 7.43 -1.44 15.34
CA THR A 275 7.97 -1.81 14.02
C THR A 275 9.12 -2.80 14.10
N SER A 276 9.35 -3.43 15.26
CA SER A 276 10.41 -4.41 15.43
C SER A 276 10.16 -5.67 14.62
N CYS A 277 11.23 -6.36 14.20
CA CYS A 277 11.16 -7.70 13.64
C CYS A 277 11.41 -8.74 14.74
N THR A 278 10.68 -9.86 14.68
CA THR A 278 10.83 -10.98 15.61
C THR A 278 11.38 -12.21 14.92
N SER A 279 12.14 -13.03 15.64
CA SER A 279 12.66 -14.28 15.07
C SER A 279 11.53 -15.22 14.64
N SER A 280 10.44 -15.28 15.40
CA SER A 280 9.27 -16.11 15.07
C SER A 280 8.53 -15.61 13.84
N GLY A 281 8.34 -14.28 13.71
CA GLY A 281 7.67 -13.69 12.55
C GLY A 281 8.50 -13.88 11.28
N LEU A 282 9.80 -13.67 11.33
CA LEU A 282 10.70 -13.91 10.20
C LEU A 282 10.76 -15.39 9.81
N GLU A 283 10.81 -16.33 10.76
CA GLU A 283 10.77 -17.76 10.45
C GLU A 283 9.44 -18.17 9.83
N PHE A 284 8.32 -17.63 10.28
CA PHE A 284 7.01 -17.82 9.64
C PHE A 284 7.02 -17.33 8.19
N VAL A 285 7.55 -16.13 7.93
CA VAL A 285 7.67 -15.55 6.58
C VAL A 285 8.50 -16.47 5.68
N LYS A 286 9.67 -16.89 6.15
CA LYS A 286 10.57 -17.79 5.41
C LYS A 286 9.90 -19.11 5.05
N THR A 287 9.39 -19.83 6.04
CA THR A 287 8.79 -21.15 5.84
C THR A 287 7.55 -21.11 4.96
N THR A 288 6.75 -20.04 5.09
CA THR A 288 5.54 -19.85 4.28
C THR A 288 5.88 -19.48 2.84
N ALA A 289 6.87 -18.61 2.60
CA ALA A 289 7.31 -18.23 1.25
C ALA A 289 7.88 -19.43 0.48
N GLN A 290 8.64 -20.29 1.13
CA GLN A 290 9.21 -21.51 0.53
C GLN A 290 8.16 -22.52 0.07
N ARG A 291 6.91 -22.42 0.53
CA ARG A 291 5.81 -23.22 -0.03
C ARG A 291 5.49 -22.83 -1.48
N SER A 292 5.64 -21.55 -1.84
CA SER A 292 5.42 -21.03 -3.19
C SER A 292 6.67 -21.09 -4.05
N VAL A 293 7.81 -20.68 -3.50
CA VAL A 293 9.10 -20.58 -4.19
C VAL A 293 10.18 -21.27 -3.35
N PRO A 294 10.33 -22.60 -3.45
CA PRO A 294 11.21 -23.38 -2.59
C PRO A 294 12.70 -23.00 -2.69
N SER A 295 13.09 -22.44 -3.83
CA SER A 295 14.49 -22.14 -4.15
C SER A 295 15.00 -20.80 -3.61
N ILE A 296 14.19 -20.04 -2.83
CA ILE A 296 14.65 -18.79 -2.21
C ILE A 296 15.76 -19.08 -1.19
N ASN A 297 16.87 -18.37 -1.32
CA ASN A 297 17.96 -18.41 -0.36
C ASN A 297 17.84 -17.22 0.60
N PHE A 298 17.61 -17.49 1.90
CA PHE A 298 17.42 -16.49 2.97
C PHE A 298 18.70 -16.20 3.73
#